data_ffe9be084f2883d697f9634606e5d67f
#
_entry.id   ffe9be084f2883d697f9634606e5d67f
#
_cell.length_a   1.000
_cell.length_b   1.000
_cell.length_c   1.000
_cell.angle_alpha   90.00
_cell.angle_beta   90.00
_cell.angle_gamma   90.00
#
_symmetry.space_group_name_H-M   'P 1'
#
loop_
_entity.id
_entity.type
_entity.pdbx_description
1 polymer ?
#
loop_
_entity_poly.entity_id
_entity_poly.type
_entity_poly.pdbx_seq_one_letter_code
_entity_poly.pdbx_strand_id
1 'polypeptide(L)'
;VNGTFDEEFEYEGWPASADVEKAQEYLNAALDELGKTADEIPTFELLCYESQGSIDVLAAVQDMLKKNLGIETTINSQTIQVMVSNAMSGDYDFWYGGNSLEIPDALTGFLSGYTSAMQSALRGYSNEEYDKLYDEAIASPTIEERKANYFEVEKFFCDNTLNLILGWTDGGFQYKSGYTGFYNTTETDFTYL
;
A
#
# COMPACT_ATOMS: atom_id res chain seq x y z
N VAL A 1 -15.05 -0.21 -19.69
CA VAL A 1 -14.34 -1.49 -19.64
C VAL A 1 -14.92 -2.24 -18.44
N ASN A 2 -15.84 -3.19 -18.71
CA ASN A 2 -16.45 -4.01 -17.67
C ASN A 2 -15.58 -5.25 -17.47
N GLY A 3 -14.57 -5.16 -16.71
CA GLY A 3 -13.73 -6.27 -16.27
C GLY A 3 -12.72 -5.70 -15.31
N THR A 4 -12.67 -6.26 -14.15
CA THR A 4 -11.68 -5.92 -13.16
C THR A 4 -10.42 -6.71 -13.50
N PHE A 5 -9.29 -6.05 -13.69
CA PHE A 5 -8.01 -6.73 -13.93
C PHE A 5 -7.64 -7.67 -12.78
N ASP A 6 -8.10 -7.37 -11.58
CA ASP A 6 -7.96 -8.15 -10.37
C ASP A 6 -8.59 -9.56 -10.44
N GLU A 7 -9.65 -9.76 -11.25
CA GLU A 7 -10.23 -11.11 -11.48
C GLU A 7 -9.32 -12.03 -12.33
N GLU A 8 -8.34 -11.45 -13.03
CA GLU A 8 -7.47 -12.17 -13.95
C GLU A 8 -6.01 -12.19 -13.53
N PHE A 9 -5.62 -11.33 -12.58
CA PHE A 9 -4.29 -11.30 -11.99
C PHE A 9 -4.37 -11.79 -10.55
N GLU A 10 -3.83 -12.97 -10.30
CA GLU A 10 -3.65 -13.55 -8.97
C GLU A 10 -2.16 -13.57 -8.65
N TYR A 11 -1.74 -12.76 -7.68
CA TYR A 11 -0.36 -12.77 -7.23
C TYR A 11 -0.14 -13.86 -6.19
N GLU A 12 0.57 -14.91 -6.60
CA GLU A 12 0.83 -16.08 -5.76
C GLU A 12 1.89 -15.86 -4.66
N GLY A 13 2.60 -14.73 -4.70
CA GLY A 13 3.70 -14.44 -3.77
C GLY A 13 3.25 -14.08 -2.35
N TRP A 14 1.98 -13.67 -2.18
CA TRP A 14 1.44 -13.36 -0.86
C TRP A 14 0.59 -14.53 -0.34
N PRO A 15 0.96 -15.11 0.80
CA PRO A 15 0.19 -16.22 1.36
C PRO A 15 -1.19 -15.75 1.83
N ALA A 16 -2.20 -16.61 1.67
CA ALA A 16 -3.56 -16.35 2.14
C ALA A 16 -3.67 -16.24 3.68
N SER A 17 -2.63 -16.67 4.39
CA SER A 17 -2.51 -16.56 5.85
C SER A 17 -1.07 -16.22 6.23
N ALA A 18 -0.88 -15.65 7.43
CA ALA A 18 0.44 -15.33 7.93
C ALA A 18 1.35 -16.56 7.98
N ASP A 19 2.52 -16.47 7.35
CA ASP A 19 3.59 -17.47 7.39
C ASP A 19 4.71 -16.95 8.29
N VAL A 20 4.62 -17.30 9.57
CA VAL A 20 5.56 -16.84 10.59
C VAL A 20 6.95 -17.43 10.38
N GLU A 21 7.05 -18.71 9.94
CA GLU A 21 8.32 -19.37 9.70
C GLU A 21 9.08 -18.67 8.57
N LYS A 22 8.37 -18.35 7.48
CA LYS A 22 8.93 -17.63 6.35
C LYS A 22 9.34 -16.19 6.71
N ALA A 23 8.54 -15.52 7.52
CA ALA A 23 8.87 -14.18 8.01
C ALA A 23 10.14 -14.18 8.88
N GLN A 24 10.32 -15.20 9.72
CA GLN A 24 11.54 -15.37 10.53
C GLN A 24 12.76 -15.69 9.66
N GLU A 25 12.60 -16.53 8.61
CA GLU A 25 13.67 -16.79 7.65
C GLU A 25 14.15 -15.49 6.98
N TYR A 26 13.22 -14.65 6.50
CA TYR A 26 13.56 -13.37 5.88
C TYR A 26 14.23 -12.40 6.86
N LEU A 27 13.73 -12.32 8.10
CA LEU A 27 14.36 -11.50 9.14
C LEU A 27 15.78 -11.95 9.41
N ASN A 28 16.02 -13.24 9.58
CA ASN A 28 17.35 -13.78 9.83
C ASN A 28 18.29 -13.51 8.64
N ALA A 29 17.81 -13.72 7.41
CA ALA A 29 18.59 -13.43 6.22
C ALA A 29 18.98 -11.93 6.14
N ALA A 30 18.06 -11.03 6.45
CA ALA A 30 18.33 -9.60 6.48
C ALA A 30 19.33 -9.22 7.58
N LEU A 31 19.25 -9.81 8.76
CA LEU A 31 20.21 -9.60 9.84
C LEU A 31 21.61 -10.11 9.46
N ASP A 32 21.70 -11.28 8.84
CA ASP A 32 22.96 -11.85 8.35
C ASP A 32 23.60 -10.94 7.28
N GLU A 33 22.81 -10.44 6.34
CA GLU A 33 23.28 -9.52 5.28
C GLU A 33 23.80 -8.21 5.86
N LEU A 34 23.11 -7.67 6.89
CA LEU A 34 23.50 -6.44 7.58
C LEU A 34 24.62 -6.65 8.60
N GLY A 35 24.98 -7.90 8.91
CA GLY A 35 25.94 -8.23 9.97
C GLY A 35 25.47 -7.82 11.36
N LYS A 36 24.15 -7.89 11.60
CA LYS A 36 23.49 -7.49 12.85
C LYS A 36 22.87 -8.69 13.57
N THR A 37 22.60 -8.50 14.84
CA THR A 37 21.88 -9.44 15.70
C THR A 37 20.48 -8.92 16.04
N ALA A 38 19.59 -9.77 16.51
CA ALA A 38 18.20 -9.40 16.81
C ALA A 38 18.07 -8.29 17.87
N ASP A 39 19.00 -8.21 18.82
CA ASP A 39 19.05 -7.17 19.85
C ASP A 39 19.54 -5.80 19.33
N GLU A 40 20.05 -5.74 18.11
CA GLU A 40 20.45 -4.50 17.45
C GLU A 40 19.34 -3.94 16.53
N ILE A 41 18.17 -4.60 16.45
CA ILE A 41 17.02 -4.07 15.72
C ILE A 41 16.50 -2.84 16.47
N PRO A 42 16.39 -1.67 15.81
CA PRO A 42 15.84 -0.48 16.44
C PRO A 42 14.33 -0.64 16.70
N THR A 43 13.81 0.15 17.62
CA THR A 43 12.36 0.33 17.73
C THR A 43 11.89 1.21 16.57
N PHE A 44 11.03 0.68 15.73
CA PHE A 44 10.48 1.42 14.57
C PHE A 44 9.25 2.23 14.96
N GLU A 45 9.09 3.38 14.28
CA GLU A 45 7.91 4.21 14.40
C GLU A 45 6.87 3.87 13.32
N LEU A 46 5.62 3.70 13.74
CA LEU A 46 4.46 3.50 12.87
C LEU A 46 3.66 4.81 12.85
N LEU A 47 3.88 5.64 11.83
CA LEU A 47 3.18 6.91 11.65
C LEU A 47 1.77 6.68 11.09
N CYS A 48 0.74 7.28 11.68
CA CYS A 48 -0.62 7.21 11.18
C CYS A 48 -1.43 8.48 11.46
N TYR A 49 -2.55 8.57 10.76
CA TYR A 49 -3.60 9.55 11.06
C TYR A 49 -4.30 9.24 12.39
N GLU A 50 -4.63 10.30 13.15
CA GLU A 50 -5.30 10.21 14.46
C GLU A 50 -6.77 9.78 14.33
N SER A 51 -6.99 8.51 14.06
CA SER A 51 -8.30 7.87 14.13
C SER A 51 -8.22 6.59 14.94
N GLN A 52 -9.31 6.25 15.63
CA GLN A 52 -9.34 5.02 16.40
C GLN A 52 -9.10 3.80 15.51
N GLY A 53 -9.68 3.77 14.30
CA GLY A 53 -9.48 2.68 13.35
C GLY A 53 -8.02 2.50 12.94
N SER A 54 -7.29 3.59 12.65
CA SER A 54 -5.86 3.52 12.33
C SER A 54 -5.03 2.99 13.50
N ILE A 55 -5.33 3.48 14.70
CA ILE A 55 -4.63 3.04 15.93
C ILE A 55 -4.88 1.55 16.19
N ASP A 56 -6.12 1.09 16.05
CA ASP A 56 -6.49 -0.32 16.27
C ASP A 56 -5.79 -1.27 15.28
N VAL A 57 -5.73 -0.88 14.00
CA VAL A 57 -4.99 -1.64 12.97
C VAL A 57 -3.51 -1.71 13.31
N LEU A 58 -2.88 -0.58 13.64
CA LEU A 58 -1.46 -0.55 13.96
C LEU A 58 -1.15 -1.25 15.28
N ALA A 59 -2.04 -1.24 16.25
CA ALA A 59 -1.87 -2.01 17.48
C ALA A 59 -1.85 -3.53 17.20
N ALA A 60 -2.67 -4.00 16.27
CA ALA A 60 -2.62 -5.39 15.83
C ALA A 60 -1.31 -5.72 15.10
N VAL A 61 -0.84 -4.85 14.20
CA VAL A 61 0.45 -5.00 13.51
C VAL A 61 1.61 -5.02 14.52
N GLN A 62 1.62 -4.10 15.48
CA GLN A 62 2.61 -4.03 16.55
C GLN A 62 2.67 -5.34 17.35
N ASP A 63 1.50 -5.87 17.76
CA ASP A 63 1.42 -7.13 18.48
C ASP A 63 1.95 -8.31 17.67
N MET A 64 1.63 -8.37 16.36
CA MET A 64 2.12 -9.41 15.46
C MET A 64 3.64 -9.34 15.25
N LEU A 65 4.19 -8.15 15.02
CA LEU A 65 5.64 -7.94 14.86
C LEU A 65 6.40 -8.33 16.12
N LYS A 66 5.91 -7.91 17.28
CA LYS A 66 6.53 -8.24 18.56
C LYS A 66 6.47 -9.73 18.88
N LYS A 67 5.31 -10.36 18.75
CA LYS A 67 5.11 -11.79 19.09
C LYS A 67 5.85 -12.73 18.15
N ASN A 68 5.84 -12.44 16.85
CA ASN A 68 6.32 -13.37 15.85
C ASN A 68 7.78 -13.13 15.48
N LEU A 69 8.26 -11.88 15.54
CA LEU A 69 9.58 -11.48 15.06
C LEU A 69 10.44 -10.81 16.13
N GLY A 70 9.89 -10.50 17.32
CA GLY A 70 10.61 -9.78 18.37
C GLY A 70 10.87 -8.30 18.03
N ILE A 71 10.24 -7.76 16.99
CA ILE A 71 10.43 -6.37 16.56
C ILE A 71 9.57 -5.45 17.42
N GLU A 72 10.21 -4.49 18.09
CA GLU A 72 9.52 -3.46 18.86
C GLU A 72 9.14 -2.27 17.96
N THR A 73 7.93 -1.77 18.16
CA THR A 73 7.42 -0.61 17.41
C THR A 73 6.70 0.36 18.34
N THR A 74 6.60 1.63 17.93
CA THR A 74 5.81 2.68 18.59
C THR A 74 4.80 3.25 17.58
N ILE A 75 3.60 3.59 18.05
CA ILE A 75 2.57 4.22 17.20
C ILE A 75 2.66 5.73 17.40
N ASN A 76 2.91 6.45 16.31
CA ASN A 76 2.88 7.91 16.23
C ASN A 76 1.61 8.37 15.51
N SER A 77 0.58 8.70 16.29
CA SER A 77 -0.71 9.16 15.77
C SER A 77 -0.75 10.68 15.71
N GLN A 78 -0.96 11.23 14.52
CA GLN A 78 -0.89 12.67 14.25
C GLN A 78 -2.12 13.18 13.51
N THR A 79 -2.36 14.49 13.59
CA THR A 79 -3.35 15.13 12.71
C THR A 79 -2.97 14.90 11.25
N ILE A 80 -3.96 14.92 10.35
CA ILE A 80 -3.72 14.65 8.93
C ILE A 80 -2.67 15.59 8.33
N GLN A 81 -2.65 16.88 8.73
CA GLN A 81 -1.69 17.86 8.23
C GLN A 81 -0.25 17.52 8.66
N VAL A 82 -0.07 17.14 9.93
CA VAL A 82 1.25 16.78 10.47
C VAL A 82 1.71 15.45 9.88
N MET A 83 0.84 14.44 9.84
CA MET A 83 1.14 13.15 9.23
C MET A 83 1.58 13.29 7.76
N VAL A 84 0.83 14.04 6.96
CA VAL A 84 1.18 14.30 5.55
C VAL A 84 2.51 15.06 5.45
N SER A 85 2.74 16.05 6.31
CA SER A 85 4.02 16.78 6.34
C SER A 85 5.20 15.86 6.63
N ASN A 86 5.08 14.99 7.64
CA ASN A 86 6.13 14.01 7.99
C ASN A 86 6.33 13.00 6.86
N ALA A 87 5.23 12.48 6.28
CA ALA A 87 5.31 11.58 5.14
C ALA A 87 6.02 12.22 3.93
N MET A 88 5.74 13.49 3.64
CA MET A 88 6.37 14.24 2.55
C MET A 88 7.84 14.56 2.80
N SER A 89 8.26 14.69 4.05
CA SER A 89 9.66 14.94 4.43
C SER A 89 10.46 13.66 4.66
N GLY A 90 9.82 12.48 4.60
CA GLY A 90 10.48 11.21 4.90
C GLY A 90 10.77 11.00 6.39
N ASP A 91 10.12 11.74 7.28
CA ASP A 91 10.30 11.66 8.72
C ASP A 91 9.39 10.59 9.34
N TYR A 92 9.66 9.33 9.02
CA TYR A 92 8.98 8.14 9.51
C TYR A 92 9.78 6.88 9.16
N ASP A 93 9.60 5.80 9.93
CA ASP A 93 10.10 4.47 9.56
C ASP A 93 9.05 3.74 8.72
N PHE A 94 7.81 3.69 9.19
CA PHE A 94 6.67 3.14 8.48
C PHE A 94 5.50 4.13 8.51
N TRP A 95 4.85 4.31 7.39
CA TRP A 95 3.66 5.15 7.28
C TRP A 95 2.45 4.30 6.90
N TYR A 96 1.41 4.36 7.75
CA TYR A 96 0.11 3.76 7.50
C TYR A 96 -0.88 4.81 7.01
N GLY A 97 -1.45 4.56 5.85
CA GLY A 97 -2.47 5.42 5.25
C GLY A 97 -3.41 4.63 4.34
N GLY A 98 -4.51 5.25 3.96
CA GLY A 98 -5.41 4.76 2.93
C GLY A 98 -5.18 5.49 1.62
N ASN A 99 -5.44 4.80 0.51
CA ASN A 99 -5.48 5.40 -0.81
C ASN A 99 -6.79 5.00 -1.48
N SER A 100 -7.47 5.95 -2.12
CA SER A 100 -8.64 5.71 -2.96
C SER A 100 -8.31 6.08 -4.38
N LEU A 101 -8.79 5.26 -5.33
CA LEU A 101 -8.64 5.58 -6.74
C LEU A 101 -9.65 6.67 -7.11
N GLU A 102 -9.17 7.82 -7.58
CA GLU A 102 -10.03 8.88 -8.13
C GLU A 102 -10.55 8.53 -9.53
N ILE A 103 -9.84 7.66 -10.22
CA ILE A 103 -10.20 7.13 -11.54
C ILE A 103 -10.08 5.61 -11.52
N PRO A 104 -10.96 4.86 -12.25
CA PRO A 104 -10.95 3.40 -12.26
C PRO A 104 -9.83 2.84 -13.16
N ASP A 105 -8.60 3.27 -12.92
CA ASP A 105 -7.40 2.82 -13.60
C ASP A 105 -6.26 2.76 -12.59
N ALA A 106 -5.95 1.58 -12.09
CA ALA A 106 -4.93 1.37 -11.08
C ALA A 106 -3.53 1.79 -11.58
N LEU A 107 -3.25 1.69 -12.88
CA LEU A 107 -1.96 2.09 -13.45
C LEU A 107 -1.72 3.60 -13.25
N THR A 108 -2.68 4.43 -13.61
CA THR A 108 -2.55 5.89 -13.49
C THR A 108 -2.97 6.44 -12.13
N GLY A 109 -3.91 5.79 -11.45
CA GLY A 109 -4.44 6.24 -10.17
C GLY A 109 -3.61 5.80 -8.96
N PHE A 110 -2.93 4.67 -9.03
CA PHE A 110 -2.19 4.10 -7.91
C PHE A 110 -0.72 3.84 -8.23
N LEU A 111 -0.44 3.02 -9.24
CA LEU A 111 0.93 2.58 -9.56
C LEU A 111 1.84 3.70 -10.04
N SER A 112 1.28 4.76 -10.64
CA SER A 112 2.01 6.00 -10.97
C SER A 112 2.72 6.61 -9.77
N GLY A 113 2.13 6.50 -8.59
CA GLY A 113 2.68 7.02 -7.35
C GLY A 113 4.00 6.39 -6.91
N TYR A 114 4.41 5.27 -7.51
CA TYR A 114 5.64 4.54 -7.18
C TYR A 114 6.75 4.71 -8.22
N THR A 115 6.54 5.50 -9.25
CA THR A 115 7.61 5.87 -10.20
C THR A 115 8.68 6.72 -9.52
N SER A 116 9.91 6.66 -10.04
CA SER A 116 11.03 7.46 -9.52
C SER A 116 10.73 8.96 -9.55
N ALA A 117 9.99 9.43 -10.54
CA ALA A 117 9.55 10.82 -10.63
C ALA A 117 8.70 11.27 -9.46
N MET A 118 7.87 10.38 -8.91
CA MET A 118 6.99 10.67 -7.77
C MET A 118 7.67 10.38 -6.43
N GLN A 119 8.49 9.34 -6.33
CA GLN A 119 9.04 8.85 -5.07
C GLN A 119 10.40 9.42 -4.69
N SER A 120 11.22 9.84 -5.66
CA SER A 120 12.57 10.34 -5.38
C SER A 120 12.58 11.55 -4.46
N ALA A 121 11.59 12.44 -4.60
CA ALA A 121 11.45 13.62 -3.75
C ALA A 121 10.86 13.31 -2.36
N LEU A 122 10.06 12.24 -2.25
CA LEU A 122 9.33 11.90 -1.03
C LEU A 122 10.06 10.91 -0.13
N ARG A 123 10.73 9.93 -0.73
CA ARG A 123 11.29 8.77 -0.01
C ARG A 123 12.72 8.43 -0.40
N GLY A 124 13.32 9.20 -1.29
CA GLY A 124 14.65 8.88 -1.85
C GLY A 124 14.67 7.59 -2.69
N TYR A 125 13.50 7.02 -3.01
CA TYR A 125 13.40 5.80 -3.80
C TYR A 125 13.43 6.14 -5.29
N SER A 126 14.23 5.39 -6.03
CA SER A 126 14.19 5.39 -7.50
C SER A 126 14.49 3.99 -8.02
N ASN A 127 13.80 3.58 -9.07
CA ASN A 127 14.00 2.27 -9.69
C ASN A 127 13.73 2.38 -11.20
N GLU A 128 14.81 2.30 -11.99
CA GLU A 128 14.74 2.42 -13.45
C GLU A 128 13.97 1.26 -14.11
N GLU A 129 13.97 0.07 -13.51
CA GLU A 129 13.25 -1.09 -14.02
C GLU A 129 11.74 -0.90 -13.85
N TYR A 130 11.31 -0.41 -12.66
CA TYR A 130 9.92 -0.07 -12.42
C TYR A 130 9.44 1.03 -13.39
N ASP A 131 10.22 2.10 -13.52
CA ASP A 131 9.90 3.21 -14.43
C ASP A 131 9.71 2.74 -15.86
N LYS A 132 10.61 1.87 -16.34
CA LYS A 132 10.52 1.29 -17.68
C LYS A 132 9.26 0.45 -17.86
N LEU A 133 8.94 -0.44 -16.92
CA LEU A 133 7.73 -1.25 -16.97
C LEU A 133 6.46 -0.38 -16.98
N TYR A 134 6.45 0.67 -16.15
CA TYR A 134 5.35 1.63 -16.08
C TYR A 134 5.18 2.38 -17.41
N ASP A 135 6.26 2.91 -17.98
CA ASP A 135 6.23 3.64 -19.25
C ASP A 135 5.78 2.74 -20.41
N GLU A 136 6.21 1.48 -20.45
CA GLU A 136 5.75 0.49 -21.44
C GLU A 136 4.25 0.22 -21.31
N ALA A 137 3.73 0.12 -20.09
CA ALA A 137 2.30 -0.06 -19.84
C ALA A 137 1.49 1.16 -20.28
N ILE A 138 1.96 2.38 -19.98
CA ILE A 138 1.30 3.63 -20.43
C ILE A 138 1.33 3.78 -21.94
N ALA A 139 2.42 3.41 -22.58
CA ALA A 139 2.60 3.55 -24.05
C ALA A 139 1.91 2.45 -24.87
N SER A 140 1.28 1.48 -24.24
CA SER A 140 0.65 0.33 -24.90
C SER A 140 -0.44 0.76 -25.88
N PRO A 141 -0.34 0.36 -27.17
CA PRO A 141 -1.27 0.84 -28.23
C PRO A 141 -2.64 0.16 -28.19
N THR A 142 -2.76 -1.01 -27.53
CA THR A 142 -4.00 -1.76 -27.41
C THR A 142 -4.34 -2.04 -25.94
N ILE A 143 -5.62 -2.35 -25.67
CA ILE A 143 -6.08 -2.71 -24.32
C ILE A 143 -5.44 -4.02 -23.86
N GLU A 144 -5.29 -4.99 -24.76
CA GLU A 144 -4.69 -6.29 -24.47
C GLU A 144 -3.22 -6.15 -24.10
N GLU A 145 -2.44 -5.35 -24.83
CA GLU A 145 -1.04 -5.08 -24.50
C GLU A 145 -0.92 -4.27 -23.20
N ARG A 146 -1.78 -3.26 -23.01
CA ARG A 146 -1.82 -2.49 -21.78
C ARG A 146 -2.09 -3.36 -20.56
N LYS A 147 -3.01 -4.33 -20.69
CA LYS A 147 -3.33 -5.28 -19.63
C LYS A 147 -2.15 -6.19 -19.30
N ALA A 148 -1.50 -6.75 -20.33
CA ALA A 148 -0.33 -7.60 -20.13
C ALA A 148 0.81 -6.83 -19.43
N ASN A 149 1.12 -5.63 -19.89
CA ASN A 149 2.15 -4.78 -19.31
C ASN A 149 1.77 -4.28 -17.90
N TYR A 150 0.48 -4.02 -17.63
CA TYR A 150 0.00 -3.72 -16.29
C TYR A 150 0.32 -4.84 -15.29
N PHE A 151 0.12 -6.10 -15.67
CA PHE A 151 0.44 -7.23 -14.81
C PHE A 151 1.95 -7.34 -14.50
N GLU A 152 2.81 -6.96 -15.42
CA GLU A 152 4.26 -6.91 -15.16
C GLU A 152 4.61 -5.79 -14.15
N VAL A 153 3.97 -4.61 -14.24
CA VAL A 153 4.13 -3.53 -13.26
C VAL A 153 3.65 -3.96 -11.88
N GLU A 154 2.45 -4.56 -11.80
CA GLU A 154 1.87 -5.01 -10.55
C GLU A 154 2.68 -6.14 -9.93
N LYS A 155 3.15 -7.09 -10.75
CA LYS A 155 4.04 -8.15 -10.29
C LYS A 155 5.33 -7.59 -9.71
N PHE A 156 5.96 -6.64 -10.38
CA PHE A 156 7.16 -5.99 -9.88
C PHE A 156 6.90 -5.26 -8.55
N PHE A 157 5.78 -4.53 -8.48
CA PHE A 157 5.35 -3.83 -7.27
C PHE A 157 5.21 -4.78 -6.07
N CYS A 158 4.59 -5.95 -6.28
CA CYS A 158 4.41 -6.96 -5.25
C CYS A 158 5.71 -7.68 -4.88
N ASP A 159 6.50 -8.11 -5.88
CA ASP A 159 7.77 -8.83 -5.68
C ASP A 159 8.78 -7.99 -4.88
N ASN A 160 8.79 -6.68 -5.10
CA ASN A 160 9.68 -5.74 -4.42
C ASN A 160 9.07 -5.11 -3.15
N THR A 161 7.86 -5.50 -2.78
CA THR A 161 7.15 -5.01 -1.58
C THR A 161 7.17 -3.48 -1.49
N LEU A 162 6.86 -2.79 -2.59
CA LEU A 162 6.86 -1.32 -2.62
C LEU A 162 5.81 -0.72 -1.69
N ASN A 163 4.79 -1.49 -1.36
CA ASN A 163 3.82 -1.20 -0.31
C ASN A 163 3.30 -2.50 0.30
N LEU A 164 2.96 -2.47 1.58
CA LEU A 164 2.28 -3.57 2.27
C LEU A 164 0.78 -3.27 2.32
N ILE A 165 -0.01 -4.02 1.57
CA ILE A 165 -1.46 -3.91 1.58
C ILE A 165 -2.00 -4.70 2.77
N LEU A 166 -2.53 -3.99 3.78
CA LEU A 166 -3.11 -4.62 4.97
C LEU A 166 -4.58 -5.04 4.78
N GLY A 167 -5.27 -4.48 3.81
CA GLY A 167 -6.66 -4.79 3.51
C GLY A 167 -7.36 -3.73 2.68
N TRP A 168 -8.60 -4.00 2.38
CA TRP A 168 -9.50 -3.13 1.62
C TRP A 168 -10.61 -2.66 2.54
N THR A 169 -11.06 -1.42 2.36
CA THR A 169 -12.20 -0.87 3.10
C THR A 169 -13.38 -0.69 2.15
N ASP A 170 -14.54 -1.21 2.56
CA ASP A 170 -15.78 -0.97 1.85
C ASP A 170 -16.44 0.32 2.35
N GLY A 171 -16.84 1.19 1.43
CA GLY A 171 -17.66 2.35 1.70
C GLY A 171 -19.15 2.00 1.66
N GLY A 172 -19.94 2.59 2.54
CA GLY A 172 -21.39 2.40 2.54
C GLY A 172 -22.14 3.66 2.95
N PHE A 173 -23.30 3.87 2.33
CA PHE A 173 -24.19 4.97 2.68
C PHE A 173 -25.47 4.45 3.32
N GLN A 174 -25.90 5.08 4.41
CA GLN A 174 -27.20 4.84 5.02
C GLN A 174 -28.09 6.07 4.85
N TYR A 175 -29.29 5.87 4.33
CA TYR A 175 -30.29 6.93 4.23
C TYR A 175 -31.66 6.44 4.73
N LYS A 176 -32.47 7.39 5.21
CA LYS A 176 -33.82 7.07 5.69
C LYS A 176 -34.69 6.55 4.54
N SER A 177 -35.52 5.55 4.85
CA SER A 177 -36.56 5.09 3.94
C SER A 177 -37.41 6.27 3.43
N GLY A 178 -37.67 6.30 2.11
CA GLY A 178 -38.42 7.36 1.45
C GLY A 178 -37.59 8.45 0.78
N TYR A 179 -36.28 8.50 1.00
CA TYR A 179 -35.39 9.33 0.22
C TYR A 179 -34.98 8.61 -1.06
N THR A 180 -35.04 9.31 -2.19
CA THR A 180 -34.64 8.81 -3.52
C THR A 180 -33.75 9.83 -4.22
N GLY A 181 -33.10 9.44 -5.32
CA GLY A 181 -32.21 10.33 -6.07
C GLY A 181 -30.74 10.27 -5.67
N PHE A 182 -30.36 9.29 -4.84
CA PHE A 182 -28.97 9.00 -4.53
C PHE A 182 -28.38 8.07 -5.58
N TYR A 183 -27.25 8.48 -6.12
CA TYR A 183 -26.45 7.65 -7.02
C TYR A 183 -25.12 7.35 -6.33
N ASN A 184 -24.85 6.08 -6.13
CA ASN A 184 -23.52 5.64 -5.71
C ASN A 184 -22.69 5.45 -6.99
N THR A 185 -21.63 6.23 -7.14
CA THR A 185 -20.65 5.99 -8.20
C THR A 185 -19.48 5.24 -7.58
N THR A 186 -19.04 4.19 -8.24
CA THR A 186 -17.87 3.40 -7.81
C THR A 186 -16.55 4.19 -7.89
N GLU A 187 -16.59 5.38 -8.44
CA GLU A 187 -15.42 6.17 -8.80
C GLU A 187 -15.17 7.36 -7.86
N THR A 188 -16.18 7.78 -7.12
CA THR A 188 -16.05 8.91 -6.19
C THR A 188 -17.02 8.77 -5.03
N ASP A 189 -16.62 9.22 -3.86
CA ASP A 189 -17.47 9.30 -2.66
C ASP A 189 -18.53 10.43 -2.76
N PHE A 190 -18.85 10.92 -3.97
CA PHE A 190 -19.81 11.99 -4.14
C PHE A 190 -21.22 11.44 -4.36
N THR A 191 -22.11 11.86 -3.49
CA THR A 191 -23.55 11.67 -3.63
C THR A 191 -24.16 12.91 -4.25
N TYR A 192 -24.73 12.78 -5.43
CA TYR A 192 -25.49 13.85 -6.08
C TYR A 192 -26.97 13.69 -5.77
N LEU A 193 -27.61 14.79 -5.42
CA LEU A 193 -29.05 14.88 -5.26
C LEU A 193 -29.73 15.23 -6.60
#